data_bdc0d0ce14cc5ad478b176ad0b483590
#
_entry.id   bdc0d0ce14cc5ad478b176ad0b483590
#
_cell.length_a   1.000
_cell.length_b   1.000
_cell.length_c   1.000
_cell.angle_alpha   90.00
_cell.angle_beta   90.00
_cell.angle_gamma   90.00
#
_symmetry.space_group_name_H-M   'P 1'
#
loop_
_entity.id
_entity.type
_entity.pdbx_description
1 polymer ?
#
loop_
_entity_poly.entity_id
_entity_poly.type
_entity_poly.pdbx_seq_one_letter_code
_entity_poly.pdbx_strand_id
1 'polypeptide(L)'
;MEFRKNDLVTLEIEDCGIDGEGIGKADGFTVFVKDAVIGDAVTAKIIKAKKNYGYGRLMEVLKPSPYRVEPKCEFARQCGGCQLQALSYDQQLVFKTNKVKGHLERIGGFTDIPMEPIIGMDELFHYRNKAQFPVGRNKEGKIVTGFYAGRTHNIIENRDCALGVPENKEVLDRVIAHMEKYGIEPYNEATCKGLVRHVLIRYGYFTKEVMVCLILNGNKIPKEEQIVKSLCEIPGMTSITINVNKKRSNVILGEEIRLLWGQEYITDRIGDISYQISPLSFYQVNPMQTQKLYAKALEYADLHGQETVWDLYCGIGTISLFLAQKAKFVRGVEIVSAAIENAKENAKLNGLENTEFFVGKAEEVLPREYKKNGVYADVIVVDPPRKGCDETLLETMVEMNPERIVYVSCDSATLARDLKYLCERGYELRKVCPVDQFGMTVHVETVVGLQRKDT
;
A
#
# COMPACT_ATOMS: atom_id res chain seq x y z
N MET A 1 25.13 33.10 1.25
CA MET A 1 25.97 32.40 0.23
C MET A 1 25.06 31.70 -0.77
N GLU A 2 25.45 31.62 -2.03
CA GLU A 2 24.70 30.85 -3.03
C GLU A 2 25.39 29.50 -3.19
N PHE A 3 24.74 28.45 -2.65
CA PHE A 3 25.28 27.09 -2.76
C PHE A 3 25.12 26.55 -4.18
N ARG A 4 26.12 25.81 -4.65
CA ARG A 4 26.19 25.21 -5.99
C ARG A 4 26.26 23.71 -5.92
N LYS A 5 25.98 23.06 -7.05
CA LYS A 5 26.16 21.62 -7.18
C LYS A 5 27.63 21.22 -6.89
N ASN A 6 27.80 20.19 -6.11
CA ASN A 6 29.05 19.60 -5.57
C ASN A 6 29.64 20.33 -4.33
N ASP A 7 29.05 21.41 -3.84
CA ASP A 7 29.50 21.99 -2.59
C ASP A 7 29.27 20.99 -1.43
N LEU A 8 30.22 20.98 -0.49
CA LEU A 8 30.09 20.25 0.77
C LEU A 8 29.57 21.19 1.83
N VAL A 9 28.57 20.77 2.56
CA VAL A 9 27.95 21.51 3.65
C VAL A 9 27.87 20.65 4.90
N THR A 10 28.12 21.27 6.06
CA THR A 10 27.88 20.64 7.36
C THR A 10 26.62 21.23 7.96
N LEU A 11 25.71 20.40 8.43
CA LEU A 11 24.43 20.82 8.99
C LEU A 11 23.92 19.83 10.03
N GLU A 12 23.11 20.32 10.94
CA GLU A 12 22.30 19.51 11.83
C GLU A 12 20.94 19.23 11.18
N ILE A 13 20.43 18.02 11.37
CA ILE A 13 19.11 17.61 10.85
C ILE A 13 18.07 17.95 11.91
N GLU A 14 17.28 18.96 11.61
CA GLU A 14 16.29 19.55 12.51
C GLU A 14 14.89 18.95 12.35
N ASP A 15 14.59 18.39 11.15
CA ASP A 15 13.25 17.89 10.79
C ASP A 15 13.35 16.75 9.79
N CYS A 16 12.20 16.14 9.48
CA CYS A 16 12.06 15.07 8.50
C CYS A 16 11.04 15.47 7.43
N GLY A 17 11.44 15.37 6.17
CA GLY A 17 10.59 15.64 5.02
C GLY A 17 9.53 14.53 4.80
N ILE A 18 8.50 14.85 4.02
CA ILE A 18 7.38 13.94 3.75
C ILE A 18 7.79 12.64 3.05
N ASP A 19 8.93 12.66 2.35
CA ASP A 19 9.52 11.49 1.67
C ASP A 19 10.62 10.81 2.52
N GLY A 20 10.79 11.23 3.80
CA GLY A 20 11.73 10.63 4.76
C GLY A 20 13.14 11.19 4.69
N GLU A 21 13.39 12.28 3.93
CA GLU A 21 14.69 12.96 3.95
C GLU A 21 14.85 13.77 5.24
N GLY A 22 16.05 13.76 5.81
CA GLY A 22 16.41 14.72 6.85
C GLY A 22 16.43 16.15 6.29
N ILE A 23 15.93 17.10 7.05
CA ILE A 23 15.93 18.53 6.70
C ILE A 23 16.81 19.27 7.69
N GLY A 24 17.77 20.02 7.18
CA GLY A 24 18.61 20.91 7.97
C GLY A 24 18.92 22.20 7.21
N LYS A 25 19.61 23.13 7.89
CA LYS A 25 20.00 24.42 7.32
C LYS A 25 21.50 24.61 7.35
N ALA A 26 22.05 25.05 6.23
CA ALA A 26 23.43 25.53 6.13
C ALA A 26 23.37 27.02 5.78
N ASP A 27 23.85 27.91 6.66
CA ASP A 27 23.80 29.38 6.50
C ASP A 27 22.40 29.88 6.07
N GLY A 28 21.34 29.32 6.66
CA GLY A 28 19.95 29.68 6.35
C GLY A 28 19.37 29.02 5.08
N PHE A 29 20.19 28.30 4.31
CA PHE A 29 19.75 27.56 3.13
C PHE A 29 19.28 26.17 3.51
N THR A 30 18.02 25.83 3.20
CA THR A 30 17.41 24.53 3.51
C THR A 30 17.96 23.43 2.63
N VAL A 31 18.41 22.32 3.23
CA VAL A 31 18.93 21.15 2.51
C VAL A 31 18.18 19.90 2.93
N PHE A 32 17.62 19.19 1.94
CA PHE A 32 17.02 17.89 2.10
C PHE A 32 18.09 16.81 1.87
N VAL A 33 18.37 16.00 2.88
CA VAL A 33 19.44 14.99 2.86
C VAL A 33 18.85 13.60 3.00
N LYS A 34 18.88 12.81 1.91
CA LYS A 34 18.43 11.42 1.94
C LYS A 34 19.30 10.61 2.91
N ASP A 35 18.71 9.67 3.64
CA ASP A 35 19.33 8.78 4.62
C ASP A 35 19.90 9.48 5.87
N ALA A 36 19.66 10.78 6.04
CA ALA A 36 19.96 11.51 7.27
C ALA A 36 18.74 11.45 8.21
N VAL A 37 18.99 11.31 9.49
CA VAL A 37 17.99 11.12 10.55
C VAL A 37 17.91 12.39 11.40
N ILE A 38 16.72 12.77 11.82
CA ILE A 38 16.50 13.91 12.73
C ILE A 38 17.42 13.79 13.95
N GLY A 39 18.16 14.87 14.26
CA GLY A 39 19.17 14.95 15.33
C GLY A 39 20.58 14.52 14.90
N ASP A 40 20.81 14.07 13.66
CA ASP A 40 22.16 13.86 13.14
C ASP A 40 22.89 15.19 12.90
N ALA A 41 24.20 15.25 13.15
CA ALA A 41 25.06 16.22 12.50
C ALA A 41 25.79 15.54 11.33
N VAL A 42 25.68 16.11 10.14
CA VAL A 42 26.14 15.45 8.91
C VAL A 42 26.95 16.36 7.99
N THR A 43 27.83 15.75 7.19
CA THR A 43 28.36 16.36 5.97
C THR A 43 27.54 15.88 4.79
N ALA A 44 26.99 16.80 4.00
CA ALA A 44 26.23 16.50 2.79
C ALA A 44 26.83 17.19 1.57
N LYS A 45 26.80 16.50 0.43
CA LYS A 45 27.19 17.05 -0.87
C LYS A 45 25.95 17.51 -1.63
N ILE A 46 25.89 18.79 -2.00
CA ILE A 46 24.78 19.34 -2.78
C ILE A 46 24.75 18.67 -4.17
N ILE A 47 23.66 17.96 -4.47
CA ILE A 47 23.43 17.33 -5.76
C ILE A 47 22.54 18.19 -6.68
N LYS A 48 21.69 19.05 -6.11
CA LYS A 48 20.83 19.98 -6.82
C LYS A 48 20.52 21.17 -5.91
N ALA A 49 20.81 22.37 -6.40
CA ALA A 49 20.45 23.62 -5.76
C ALA A 49 19.28 24.27 -6.49
N LYS A 50 18.34 24.85 -5.73
CA LYS A 50 17.25 25.72 -6.13
C LYS A 50 17.45 27.08 -5.48
N LYS A 51 16.60 28.08 -5.77
CA LYS A 51 16.74 29.43 -5.21
C LYS A 51 16.76 29.45 -3.68
N ASN A 52 15.88 28.70 -3.01
CA ASN A 52 15.68 28.77 -1.57
C ASN A 52 15.99 27.45 -0.83
N TYR A 53 16.29 26.37 -1.55
CA TYR A 53 16.58 25.06 -0.96
C TYR A 53 17.40 24.19 -1.91
N GLY A 54 17.97 23.11 -1.39
CA GLY A 54 18.72 22.13 -2.17
C GLY A 54 18.50 20.70 -1.71
N TYR A 55 19.02 19.78 -2.50
CA TYR A 55 19.07 18.35 -2.18
C TYR A 55 20.52 17.95 -1.98
N GLY A 56 20.81 17.31 -0.85
CA GLY A 56 22.12 16.82 -0.48
C GLY A 56 22.20 15.29 -0.50
N ARG A 57 23.36 14.79 -0.87
CA ARG A 57 23.74 13.38 -0.66
C ARG A 57 24.49 13.29 0.66
N LEU A 58 24.05 12.42 1.55
CA LEU A 58 24.76 12.13 2.80
C LEU A 58 26.15 11.56 2.48
N MET A 59 27.19 12.25 2.91
CA MET A 59 28.58 11.83 2.79
C MET A 59 29.07 11.15 4.07
N GLU A 60 28.83 11.79 5.22
CA GLU A 60 29.29 11.32 6.51
C GLU A 60 28.32 11.76 7.61
N VAL A 61 28.16 10.92 8.62
CA VAL A 61 27.47 11.24 9.87
C VAL A 61 28.55 11.59 10.89
N LEU A 62 28.69 12.88 11.21
CA LEU A 62 29.71 13.41 12.13
C LEU A 62 29.36 13.08 13.59
N LYS A 63 28.06 13.23 13.91
CA LYS A 63 27.51 12.89 15.22
C LYS A 63 26.16 12.22 14.97
N PRO A 64 26.02 10.93 15.30
CA PRO A 64 24.75 10.24 15.12
C PRO A 64 23.69 10.73 16.12
N SER A 65 22.47 10.81 15.64
CA SER A 65 21.30 11.04 16.46
C SER A 65 21.08 9.89 17.45
N PRO A 66 20.52 10.14 18.66
CA PRO A 66 20.10 9.07 19.56
C PRO A 66 18.97 8.20 18.96
N TYR A 67 18.32 8.68 17.92
CA TYR A 67 17.24 7.97 17.20
C TYR A 67 17.74 7.19 15.98
N ARG A 68 19.02 7.31 15.65
CA ARG A 68 19.62 6.54 14.55
C ARG A 68 19.84 5.10 14.94
N VAL A 69 19.38 4.19 14.08
CA VAL A 69 19.61 2.74 14.21
C VAL A 69 20.26 2.20 12.94
N GLU A 70 20.92 1.04 13.07
CA GLU A 70 21.46 0.35 11.89
C GLU A 70 20.31 -0.31 11.11
N PRO A 71 20.17 -0.01 9.80
CA PRO A 71 19.17 -0.67 8.96
C PRO A 71 19.37 -2.18 8.91
N LYS A 72 18.30 -2.95 9.09
CA LYS A 72 18.35 -4.42 8.97
C LYS A 72 18.66 -4.89 7.54
N CYS A 73 18.25 -4.10 6.54
CA CYS A 73 18.46 -4.41 5.14
C CYS A 73 19.70 -3.70 4.60
N GLU A 74 20.69 -4.47 4.09
CA GLU A 74 21.90 -3.93 3.47
C GLU A 74 21.65 -3.02 2.27
N PHE A 75 20.50 -3.18 1.60
CA PHE A 75 20.07 -2.40 0.44
C PHE A 75 19.26 -1.15 0.81
N ALA A 76 19.02 -0.86 2.09
CA ALA A 76 18.13 0.21 2.53
C ALA A 76 18.41 1.58 1.88
N ARG A 77 19.70 1.92 1.69
CA ARG A 77 20.13 3.18 1.05
C ARG A 77 19.92 3.22 -0.46
N GLN A 78 19.91 2.07 -1.12
CA GLN A 78 19.84 1.94 -2.57
C GLN A 78 18.44 1.64 -3.07
N CYS A 79 17.73 0.79 -2.34
CA CYS A 79 16.36 0.35 -2.64
C CYS A 79 15.37 1.50 -2.45
N GLY A 80 14.39 1.61 -3.35
CA GLY A 80 13.31 2.59 -3.25
C GLY A 80 12.17 2.18 -2.30
N GLY A 81 12.22 0.97 -1.71
CA GLY A 81 11.10 0.41 -0.95
C GLY A 81 10.95 0.95 0.47
N CYS A 82 12.07 1.26 1.14
CA CYS A 82 12.10 1.73 2.52
C CYS A 82 12.78 3.08 2.63
N GLN A 83 12.21 4.00 3.40
CA GLN A 83 12.77 5.35 3.59
C GLN A 83 13.23 5.58 5.02
N LEU A 84 12.71 4.82 6.01
CA LEU A 84 12.88 5.13 7.43
C LEU A 84 13.65 4.04 8.21
N GLN A 85 14.32 3.09 7.56
CA GLN A 85 15.01 2.01 8.28
C GLN A 85 16.14 2.47 9.20
N ALA A 86 16.73 3.64 8.95
CA ALA A 86 17.77 4.22 9.80
C ALA A 86 17.20 4.99 11.01
N LEU A 87 15.88 5.16 11.10
CA LEU A 87 15.18 5.84 12.20
C LEU A 87 14.55 4.79 13.13
N SER A 88 14.73 4.96 14.44
CA SER A 88 14.13 4.08 15.45
C SER A 88 12.60 4.02 15.28
N TYR A 89 12.01 2.88 15.60
CA TYR A 89 10.59 2.65 15.30
C TYR A 89 9.67 3.64 16.03
N ASP A 90 9.96 3.96 17.29
CA ASP A 90 9.18 4.95 18.04
C ASP A 90 9.19 6.32 17.33
N GLN A 91 10.32 6.71 16.77
CA GLN A 91 10.43 7.97 16.02
C GLN A 91 9.76 7.90 14.64
N GLN A 92 9.67 6.71 14.03
CA GLN A 92 8.84 6.52 12.83
C GLN A 92 7.36 6.77 13.15
N LEU A 93 6.88 6.32 14.30
CA LEU A 93 5.50 6.56 14.75
C LEU A 93 5.24 8.05 15.02
N VAL A 94 6.19 8.75 15.65
CA VAL A 94 6.13 10.21 15.84
C VAL A 94 6.07 10.93 14.49
N PHE A 95 6.96 10.58 13.56
CA PHE A 95 6.97 11.14 12.20
C PHE A 95 5.62 10.97 11.51
N LYS A 96 5.06 9.77 11.53
CA LYS A 96 3.78 9.45 10.88
C LYS A 96 2.61 10.20 11.51
N THR A 97 2.58 10.29 12.84
CA THR A 97 1.57 11.08 13.57
C THR A 97 1.64 12.56 13.19
N ASN A 98 2.85 13.14 13.19
CA ASN A 98 3.07 14.53 12.84
C ASN A 98 2.73 14.83 11.38
N LYS A 99 2.98 13.88 10.47
CA LYS A 99 2.61 13.98 9.05
C LYS A 99 1.09 14.11 8.89
N VAL A 100 0.31 13.22 9.52
CA VAL A 100 -1.16 13.27 9.49
C VAL A 100 -1.66 14.58 10.10
N LYS A 101 -1.22 14.90 11.31
CA LYS A 101 -1.59 16.13 12.01
C LYS A 101 -1.29 17.39 11.18
N GLY A 102 -0.08 17.49 10.65
CA GLY A 102 0.33 18.63 9.84
C GLY A 102 -0.46 18.80 8.54
N HIS A 103 -0.94 17.72 7.91
CA HIS A 103 -1.83 17.83 6.76
C HIS A 103 -3.24 18.28 7.18
N LEU A 104 -3.78 17.75 8.26
CA LEU A 104 -5.09 18.18 8.77
C LEU A 104 -5.09 19.65 9.18
N GLU A 105 -4.02 20.15 9.81
CA GLU A 105 -3.88 21.56 10.18
C GLU A 105 -3.72 22.46 8.95
N ARG A 106 -2.76 22.16 8.08
CA ARG A 106 -2.34 23.07 6.98
C ARG A 106 -3.26 23.03 5.77
N ILE A 107 -3.80 21.85 5.42
CA ILE A 107 -4.67 21.65 4.26
C ILE A 107 -6.13 21.69 4.68
N GLY A 108 -6.48 20.95 5.74
CA GLY A 108 -7.82 20.88 6.28
C GLY A 108 -8.26 22.14 7.04
N GLY A 109 -7.32 22.87 7.64
CA GLY A 109 -7.60 24.03 8.47
C GLY A 109 -8.15 23.67 9.85
N PHE A 110 -7.96 22.43 10.29
CA PHE A 110 -8.43 21.98 11.62
C PHE A 110 -7.48 22.45 12.73
N THR A 111 -8.03 22.95 13.84
CA THR A 111 -7.26 23.42 15.01
C THR A 111 -7.28 22.42 16.15
N ASP A 112 -8.45 21.90 16.49
CA ASP A 112 -8.66 20.97 17.61
C ASP A 112 -8.93 19.56 17.07
N ILE A 113 -7.86 18.88 16.64
CA ILE A 113 -7.96 17.56 16.00
C ILE A 113 -8.06 16.49 17.10
N PRO A 114 -9.13 15.68 17.14
CA PRO A 114 -9.31 14.60 18.11
C PRO A 114 -8.43 13.38 17.73
N MET A 115 -7.09 13.57 17.82
CA MET A 115 -6.11 12.54 17.49
C MET A 115 -6.04 11.47 18.58
N GLU A 116 -6.23 10.22 18.19
CA GLU A 116 -5.88 9.07 19.01
C GLU A 116 -4.40 8.69 18.82
N PRO A 117 -3.80 7.95 19.78
CA PRO A 117 -2.47 7.39 19.60
C PRO A 117 -2.38 6.54 18.33
N ILE A 118 -1.26 6.68 17.60
CA ILE A 118 -1.02 5.85 16.41
C ILE A 118 -0.96 4.35 16.77
N ILE A 119 -1.63 3.52 15.98
CA ILE A 119 -1.54 2.08 16.11
C ILE A 119 -0.27 1.60 15.43
N GLY A 120 0.73 1.21 16.25
CA GLY A 120 1.99 0.64 15.78
C GLY A 120 1.91 -0.84 15.44
N MET A 121 2.99 -1.34 14.85
CA MET A 121 3.19 -2.76 14.50
C MET A 121 3.86 -3.50 15.66
N ASP A 122 3.48 -4.75 15.89
CA ASP A 122 4.15 -5.66 16.80
C ASP A 122 5.38 -6.29 16.13
N GLU A 123 5.23 -6.72 14.87
CA GLU A 123 6.29 -7.30 14.05
C GLU A 123 6.66 -6.34 12.91
N LEU A 124 7.89 -5.84 12.93
CA LEU A 124 8.36 -4.78 12.02
C LEU A 124 8.84 -5.29 10.67
N PHE A 125 9.10 -6.60 10.56
CA PHE A 125 9.69 -7.24 9.39
C PHE A 125 8.85 -8.46 8.98
N HIS A 126 9.10 -8.98 7.76
CA HIS A 126 8.42 -10.18 7.22
C HIS A 126 6.89 -10.10 7.19
N TYR A 127 6.33 -8.90 7.20
CA TYR A 127 4.87 -8.68 7.24
C TYR A 127 4.23 -8.63 5.85
N ARG A 128 5.01 -8.35 4.79
CA ARG A 128 4.45 -8.18 3.44
C ARG A 128 4.12 -9.53 2.82
N ASN A 129 2.82 -9.78 2.68
CA ASN A 129 2.27 -10.99 2.08
C ASN A 129 2.19 -10.95 0.54
N LYS A 130 2.61 -9.85 -0.09
CA LYS A 130 2.63 -9.69 -1.54
C LYS A 130 3.87 -8.93 -1.99
N ALA A 131 4.56 -9.46 -3.00
CA ALA A 131 5.63 -8.76 -3.69
C ALA A 131 5.59 -9.04 -5.20
N GLN A 132 6.02 -8.04 -5.98
CA GLN A 132 6.17 -8.13 -7.44
C GLN A 132 7.62 -7.84 -7.77
N PHE A 133 8.35 -8.88 -8.15
CA PHE A 133 9.77 -8.82 -8.39
C PHE A 133 10.06 -8.67 -9.89
N PRO A 134 10.61 -7.53 -10.35
CA PRO A 134 11.10 -7.42 -11.72
C PRO A 134 12.24 -8.41 -11.97
N VAL A 135 12.30 -8.95 -13.17
CA VAL A 135 13.39 -9.83 -13.63
C VAL A 135 14.13 -9.14 -14.76
N GLY A 136 15.45 -9.11 -14.69
CA GLY A 136 16.27 -8.44 -15.69
C GLY A 136 17.69 -9.00 -15.77
N ARG A 137 18.57 -8.27 -16.44
CA ARG A 137 20.02 -8.57 -16.46
C ARG A 137 20.78 -7.43 -15.80
N ASN A 138 21.79 -7.79 -15.03
CA ASN A 138 22.76 -6.82 -14.52
C ASN A 138 23.80 -6.47 -15.62
N LYS A 139 24.72 -5.57 -15.29
CA LYS A 139 25.78 -5.13 -16.23
C LYS A 139 26.71 -6.25 -16.68
N GLU A 140 26.80 -7.31 -15.92
CA GLU A 140 27.63 -8.51 -16.19
C GLU A 140 26.87 -9.54 -17.03
N GLY A 141 25.60 -9.25 -17.39
CA GLY A 141 24.77 -10.15 -18.18
C GLY A 141 24.10 -11.27 -17.39
N LYS A 142 24.25 -11.32 -16.06
CA LYS A 142 23.59 -12.31 -15.19
C LYS A 142 22.11 -11.98 -15.03
N ILE A 143 21.24 -13.00 -15.01
CA ILE A 143 19.83 -12.83 -14.68
C ILE A 143 19.69 -12.47 -13.19
N VAL A 144 19.03 -11.36 -12.92
CA VAL A 144 18.82 -10.83 -11.56
C VAL A 144 17.35 -10.51 -11.32
N THR A 145 16.95 -10.58 -10.07
CA THR A 145 15.62 -10.19 -9.60
C THR A 145 15.73 -9.51 -8.24
N GLY A 146 14.75 -8.66 -7.91
CA GLY A 146 14.74 -7.90 -6.66
C GLY A 146 13.82 -6.70 -6.77
N PHE A 147 14.33 -5.50 -6.46
CA PHE A 147 13.55 -4.27 -6.51
C PHE A 147 14.28 -3.18 -7.29
N TYR A 148 13.53 -2.21 -7.78
CA TYR A 148 14.13 -1.07 -8.47
C TYR A 148 14.85 -0.14 -7.49
N ALA A 149 16.04 0.33 -7.88
CA ALA A 149 16.70 1.44 -7.21
C ALA A 149 15.81 2.69 -7.33
N GLY A 150 15.79 3.50 -6.27
CA GLY A 150 14.94 4.67 -6.20
C GLY A 150 15.04 5.57 -7.44
N ARG A 151 13.91 5.90 -8.04
CA ARG A 151 13.77 6.75 -9.24
C ARG A 151 14.46 6.20 -10.51
N THR A 152 14.69 4.90 -10.58
CA THR A 152 15.27 4.22 -11.76
C THR A 152 14.59 2.87 -12.00
N HIS A 153 14.90 2.24 -13.16
CA HIS A 153 14.51 0.85 -13.45
C HIS A 153 15.70 -0.12 -13.31
N ASN A 154 16.78 0.30 -12.64
CA ASN A 154 17.88 -0.59 -12.32
C ASN A 154 17.47 -1.53 -11.20
N ILE A 155 17.59 -2.83 -11.43
CA ILE A 155 17.24 -3.85 -10.43
C ILE A 155 18.39 -3.98 -9.44
N ILE A 156 18.08 -3.82 -8.17
CA ILE A 156 18.95 -4.22 -7.05
C ILE A 156 18.66 -5.68 -6.79
N GLU A 157 19.67 -6.53 -6.92
CA GLU A 157 19.55 -7.96 -6.66
C GLU A 157 19.26 -8.19 -5.17
N ASN A 158 18.01 -8.37 -4.84
CA ASN A 158 17.54 -8.64 -3.49
C ASN A 158 16.40 -9.66 -3.54
N ARG A 159 16.73 -10.93 -3.30
CA ARG A 159 15.77 -12.04 -3.23
C ARG A 159 15.24 -12.26 -1.81
N ASP A 160 15.92 -11.67 -0.80
CA ASP A 160 15.61 -11.81 0.63
C ASP A 160 15.30 -10.44 1.23
N CYS A 161 14.15 -9.89 0.87
CA CYS A 161 13.71 -8.60 1.38
C CYS A 161 13.25 -8.73 2.84
N ALA A 162 13.86 -7.97 3.73
CA ALA A 162 13.53 -7.98 5.15
C ALA A 162 12.06 -7.67 5.48
N LEU A 163 11.31 -7.01 4.57
CA LEU A 163 9.86 -6.78 4.76
C LEU A 163 9.01 -7.92 4.20
N GLY A 164 9.51 -8.66 3.20
CA GLY A 164 8.80 -9.78 2.57
C GLY A 164 8.84 -11.05 3.39
N VAL A 165 7.94 -11.96 3.09
CA VAL A 165 7.96 -13.30 3.70
C VAL A 165 9.18 -14.09 3.23
N PRO A 166 9.77 -14.98 4.07
CA PRO A 166 10.97 -15.74 3.71
C PRO A 166 10.80 -16.64 2.47
N GLU A 167 9.59 -17.11 2.22
CA GLU A 167 9.23 -17.97 1.09
C GLU A 167 9.54 -17.32 -0.28
N ASN A 168 9.57 -15.99 -0.33
CA ASN A 168 9.93 -15.26 -1.55
C ASN A 168 11.28 -15.68 -2.12
N LYS A 169 12.26 -15.88 -1.25
CA LYS A 169 13.62 -16.23 -1.67
C LYS A 169 13.65 -17.57 -2.39
N GLU A 170 13.03 -18.59 -1.85
CA GLU A 170 13.00 -19.93 -2.44
C GLU A 170 12.28 -19.93 -3.79
N VAL A 171 11.13 -19.25 -3.89
CA VAL A 171 10.41 -19.09 -5.17
C VAL A 171 11.31 -18.43 -6.21
N LEU A 172 11.96 -17.32 -5.88
CA LEU A 172 12.80 -16.58 -6.80
C LEU A 172 14.04 -17.39 -7.23
N ASP A 173 14.68 -18.11 -6.31
CA ASP A 173 15.83 -18.97 -6.60
C ASP A 173 15.44 -20.07 -7.61
N ARG A 174 14.28 -20.70 -7.45
CA ARG A 174 13.78 -21.74 -8.38
C ARG A 174 13.40 -21.16 -9.75
N VAL A 175 12.77 -20.00 -9.81
CA VAL A 175 12.42 -19.34 -11.08
C VAL A 175 13.68 -18.92 -11.84
N ILE A 176 14.65 -18.31 -11.18
CA ILE A 176 15.91 -17.90 -11.83
C ILE A 176 16.71 -19.11 -12.30
N ALA A 177 16.84 -20.15 -11.49
CA ALA A 177 17.52 -21.41 -11.89
C ALA A 177 16.86 -22.06 -13.11
N HIS A 178 15.52 -22.04 -13.20
CA HIS A 178 14.79 -22.50 -14.37
C HIS A 178 15.10 -21.66 -15.62
N MET A 179 15.10 -20.33 -15.49
CA MET A 179 15.43 -19.43 -16.59
C MET A 179 16.85 -19.64 -17.10
N GLU A 180 17.83 -19.77 -16.21
CA GLU A 180 19.25 -20.01 -16.55
C GLU A 180 19.42 -21.38 -17.24
N LYS A 181 18.79 -22.43 -16.68
CA LYS A 181 18.90 -23.81 -17.22
C LYS A 181 18.36 -23.95 -18.65
N TYR A 182 17.30 -23.22 -18.98
CA TYR A 182 16.60 -23.35 -20.27
C TYR A 182 16.80 -22.14 -21.19
N GLY A 183 17.71 -21.22 -20.86
CA GLY A 183 18.05 -20.06 -21.68
C GLY A 183 16.87 -19.10 -21.89
N ILE A 184 16.02 -18.91 -20.85
CA ILE A 184 14.85 -18.06 -20.93
C ILE A 184 15.25 -16.61 -20.64
N GLU A 185 15.06 -15.73 -21.63
CA GLU A 185 15.45 -14.33 -21.50
C GLU A 185 14.45 -13.51 -20.67
N PRO A 186 14.94 -12.70 -19.71
CA PRO A 186 14.12 -11.69 -19.06
C PRO A 186 13.66 -10.61 -20.08
N TYR A 187 12.49 -10.04 -19.83
CA TYR A 187 11.97 -8.97 -20.67
C TYR A 187 12.80 -7.70 -20.52
N ASN A 188 13.21 -7.12 -21.63
CA ASN A 188 13.92 -5.85 -21.67
C ASN A 188 12.97 -4.74 -22.17
N GLU A 189 12.70 -3.75 -21.31
CA GLU A 189 11.76 -2.68 -21.60
C GLU A 189 12.20 -1.78 -22.77
N ALA A 190 13.52 -1.58 -22.97
CA ALA A 190 14.04 -0.74 -24.06
C ALA A 190 13.89 -1.40 -25.43
N THR A 191 14.10 -2.72 -25.51
CA THR A 191 14.01 -3.46 -26.77
C THR A 191 12.67 -4.15 -26.98
N CYS A 192 11.84 -4.22 -25.93
CA CYS A 192 10.57 -4.97 -25.90
C CYS A 192 10.73 -6.47 -26.23
N LYS A 193 11.90 -7.03 -25.97
CA LYS A 193 12.24 -8.44 -26.21
C LYS A 193 12.45 -9.19 -24.92
N GLY A 194 12.37 -10.52 -24.96
CA GLY A 194 12.44 -11.40 -23.79
C GLY A 194 11.07 -11.81 -23.29
N LEU A 195 11.02 -12.75 -22.36
CA LEU A 195 9.80 -13.42 -21.94
C LEU A 195 9.34 -13.01 -20.54
N VAL A 196 10.18 -13.24 -19.52
CA VAL A 196 9.79 -13.05 -18.11
C VAL A 196 9.96 -11.59 -17.70
N ARG A 197 8.86 -10.96 -17.33
CA ARG A 197 8.84 -9.56 -16.88
C ARG A 197 8.99 -9.44 -15.37
N HIS A 198 8.10 -10.13 -14.64
CA HIS A 198 8.06 -10.10 -13.17
C HIS A 198 7.66 -11.46 -12.62
N VAL A 199 7.94 -11.66 -11.36
CA VAL A 199 7.39 -12.74 -10.53
C VAL A 199 6.54 -12.10 -9.45
N LEU A 200 5.23 -12.35 -9.45
CA LEU A 200 4.33 -11.99 -8.37
C LEU A 200 4.26 -13.17 -7.40
N ILE A 201 4.49 -12.90 -6.14
CA ILE A 201 4.34 -13.88 -5.06
C ILE A 201 3.32 -13.34 -4.07
N ARG A 202 2.37 -14.18 -3.69
CA ARG A 202 1.44 -13.92 -2.59
C ARG A 202 1.55 -15.05 -1.56
N TYR A 203 1.33 -14.68 -0.32
CA TYR A 203 1.40 -15.56 0.83
C TYR A 203 0.17 -15.38 1.72
N GLY A 204 -0.55 -16.45 1.99
CA GLY A 204 -1.60 -16.47 2.99
C GLY A 204 -0.97 -16.47 4.37
N TYR A 205 -1.02 -15.35 5.08
CA TYR A 205 -0.32 -15.18 6.35
C TYR A 205 -0.78 -16.18 7.41
N PHE A 206 -2.08 -16.44 7.49
CA PHE A 206 -2.67 -17.38 8.44
C PHE A 206 -2.75 -18.81 7.90
N THR A 207 -3.02 -18.98 6.60
CA THR A 207 -3.18 -20.30 5.97
C THR A 207 -1.86 -20.92 5.54
N LYS A 208 -0.80 -20.11 5.39
CA LYS A 208 0.51 -20.50 4.86
C LYS A 208 0.48 -20.93 3.39
N GLU A 209 -0.59 -20.61 2.68
CA GLU A 209 -0.72 -20.87 1.25
C GLU A 209 0.17 -19.94 0.42
N VAL A 210 0.82 -20.48 -0.61
CA VAL A 210 1.71 -19.75 -1.51
C VAL A 210 1.11 -19.69 -2.90
N MET A 211 1.10 -18.51 -3.50
CA MET A 211 0.77 -18.29 -4.90
C MET A 211 1.97 -17.71 -5.65
N VAL A 212 2.28 -18.28 -6.78
CA VAL A 212 3.27 -17.75 -7.74
C VAL A 212 2.58 -17.43 -9.06
N CYS A 213 2.71 -16.19 -9.51
CA CYS A 213 2.23 -15.76 -10.81
C CYS A 213 3.40 -15.23 -11.65
N LEU A 214 3.72 -15.91 -12.75
CA LEU A 214 4.76 -15.50 -13.68
C LEU A 214 4.18 -14.51 -14.68
N ILE A 215 4.66 -13.27 -14.68
CA ILE A 215 4.21 -12.22 -15.59
C ILE A 215 5.07 -12.26 -16.85
N LEU A 216 4.46 -12.65 -17.97
CA LEU A 216 5.17 -12.95 -19.20
C LEU A 216 4.78 -12.01 -20.35
N ASN A 217 5.77 -11.66 -21.18
CA ASN A 217 5.55 -11.12 -22.52
C ASN A 217 5.21 -12.25 -23.52
N GLY A 218 4.30 -13.09 -23.13
CA GLY A 218 3.89 -14.30 -23.85
C GLY A 218 2.87 -15.10 -23.06
N ASN A 219 2.38 -16.20 -23.59
CA ASN A 219 1.35 -17.01 -22.96
C ASN A 219 1.85 -18.38 -22.46
N LYS A 220 3.13 -18.70 -22.69
CA LYS A 220 3.76 -19.96 -22.26
C LYS A 220 5.19 -19.71 -21.81
N ILE A 221 5.67 -20.54 -20.89
CA ILE A 221 7.07 -20.59 -20.48
C ILE A 221 7.69 -21.91 -20.99
N PRO A 222 8.93 -21.92 -21.53
CA PRO A 222 9.59 -23.16 -21.92
C PRO A 222 9.72 -24.12 -20.74
N LYS A 223 9.49 -25.42 -21.01
CA LYS A 223 9.57 -26.48 -19.99
C LYS A 223 8.65 -26.21 -18.79
N GLU A 224 7.41 -25.88 -19.09
CA GLU A 224 6.38 -25.50 -18.11
C GLU A 224 6.18 -26.54 -17.00
N GLU A 225 6.12 -27.85 -17.37
CA GLU A 225 5.98 -28.93 -16.39
C GLU A 225 7.13 -28.97 -15.38
N GLN A 226 8.35 -28.64 -15.80
CA GLN A 226 9.53 -28.65 -14.94
C GLN A 226 9.49 -27.52 -13.92
N ILE A 227 9.09 -26.30 -14.33
CA ILE A 227 8.97 -25.19 -13.36
C ILE A 227 7.82 -25.45 -12.38
N VAL A 228 6.70 -25.97 -12.84
CA VAL A 228 5.57 -26.36 -11.98
C VAL A 228 6.03 -27.41 -10.98
N LYS A 229 6.67 -28.50 -11.42
CA LYS A 229 7.19 -29.53 -10.52
C LYS A 229 8.14 -28.95 -9.47
N SER A 230 9.05 -28.08 -9.88
CA SER A 230 9.99 -27.44 -8.98
C SER A 230 9.29 -26.56 -7.93
N LEU A 231 8.33 -25.73 -8.36
CA LEU A 231 7.61 -24.86 -7.44
C LEU A 231 6.69 -25.63 -6.47
N CYS A 232 6.11 -26.76 -6.90
CA CYS A 232 5.28 -27.61 -6.04
C CYS A 232 6.03 -28.25 -4.86
N GLU A 233 7.36 -28.26 -4.87
CA GLU A 233 8.16 -28.72 -3.73
C GLU A 233 8.21 -27.69 -2.59
N ILE A 234 7.77 -26.44 -2.82
CA ILE A 234 7.73 -25.38 -1.82
C ILE A 234 6.54 -25.67 -0.88
N PRO A 235 6.77 -25.72 0.43
CA PRO A 235 5.67 -25.94 1.40
C PRO A 235 4.58 -24.86 1.23
N GLY A 236 3.32 -25.30 1.26
CA GLY A 236 2.18 -24.39 1.12
C GLY A 236 1.87 -23.95 -0.31
N MET A 237 2.60 -24.43 -1.34
CA MET A 237 2.29 -24.08 -2.72
C MET A 237 0.86 -24.50 -3.06
N THR A 238 0.03 -23.52 -3.46
CA THR A 238 -1.41 -23.70 -3.70
C THR A 238 -1.81 -23.27 -5.10
N SER A 239 -1.14 -22.26 -5.65
CA SER A 239 -1.48 -21.67 -6.94
C SER A 239 -0.24 -21.32 -7.75
N ILE A 240 -0.18 -21.82 -9.00
CA ILE A 240 0.85 -21.43 -9.97
C ILE A 240 0.15 -20.99 -11.24
N THR A 241 0.38 -19.73 -11.63
CA THR A 241 -0.29 -19.09 -12.77
C THR A 241 0.68 -18.37 -13.68
N ILE A 242 0.25 -18.09 -14.90
CA ILE A 242 0.85 -17.11 -15.80
C ILE A 242 -0.11 -15.94 -15.94
N ASN A 243 0.43 -14.73 -15.85
CA ASN A 243 -0.23 -13.52 -16.28
C ASN A 243 0.36 -13.06 -17.61
N VAL A 244 -0.48 -12.91 -18.62
CA VAL A 244 -0.05 -12.49 -19.96
C VAL A 244 -0.05 -10.98 -20.07
N ASN A 245 1.15 -10.37 -20.16
CA ASN A 245 1.29 -8.94 -20.35
C ASN A 245 2.21 -8.63 -21.54
N LYS A 246 1.62 -8.43 -22.71
CA LYS A 246 2.32 -8.03 -23.95
C LYS A 246 2.30 -6.51 -24.19
N LYS A 247 1.65 -5.73 -23.31
CA LYS A 247 1.54 -4.28 -23.45
C LYS A 247 2.90 -3.60 -23.18
N ARG A 248 3.23 -2.60 -24.01
CA ARG A 248 4.42 -1.76 -23.84
C ARG A 248 4.08 -0.60 -22.91
N SER A 249 3.96 -0.89 -21.64
CA SER A 249 3.58 0.08 -20.60
C SER A 249 4.21 -0.28 -19.26
N ASN A 250 4.14 0.65 -18.31
CA ASN A 250 4.60 0.44 -16.92
C ASN A 250 3.61 -0.40 -16.08
N VAL A 251 2.48 -0.82 -16.67
CA VAL A 251 1.52 -1.70 -16.00
C VAL A 251 2.13 -3.09 -15.89
N ILE A 252 2.24 -3.60 -14.67
CA ILE A 252 2.89 -4.90 -14.41
C ILE A 252 1.99 -6.06 -14.82
N LEU A 253 0.71 -6.03 -14.39
CA LEU A 253 -0.25 -7.12 -14.63
C LEU A 253 -1.06 -6.87 -15.90
N GLY A 254 -1.16 -7.89 -16.74
CA GLY A 254 -2.15 -7.95 -17.83
C GLY A 254 -3.51 -8.42 -17.31
N GLU A 255 -4.46 -8.54 -18.21
CA GLU A 255 -5.84 -8.93 -17.88
C GLU A 255 -6.06 -10.46 -17.92
N GLU A 256 -5.25 -11.17 -18.69
CA GLU A 256 -5.37 -12.62 -18.89
C GLU A 256 -4.53 -13.39 -17.87
N ILE A 257 -5.19 -14.31 -17.15
CA ILE A 257 -4.55 -15.27 -16.24
C ILE A 257 -4.75 -16.68 -16.79
N ARG A 258 -3.70 -17.47 -16.79
CA ARG A 258 -3.73 -18.89 -17.12
C ARG A 258 -3.23 -19.72 -15.94
N LEU A 259 -4.07 -20.59 -15.44
CA LEU A 259 -3.70 -21.55 -14.40
C LEU A 259 -2.74 -22.60 -14.97
N LEU A 260 -1.64 -22.84 -14.27
CA LEU A 260 -0.70 -23.93 -14.57
C LEU A 260 -0.90 -25.12 -13.65
N TRP A 261 -1.14 -24.85 -12.37
CA TRP A 261 -1.31 -25.87 -11.35
C TRP A 261 -2.03 -25.35 -10.12
N GLY A 262 -2.77 -26.22 -9.46
CA GLY A 262 -3.45 -25.92 -8.20
C GLY A 262 -4.76 -25.16 -8.39
N GLN A 263 -4.95 -24.12 -7.58
CA GLN A 263 -6.15 -23.29 -7.57
C GLN A 263 -5.88 -21.92 -8.23
N GLU A 264 -6.94 -21.25 -8.68
CA GLU A 264 -6.85 -19.89 -9.26
C GLU A 264 -6.64 -18.81 -8.20
N TYR A 265 -6.72 -19.17 -6.92
CA TYR A 265 -6.62 -18.28 -5.76
C TYR A 265 -5.85 -18.95 -4.61
N ILE A 266 -5.45 -18.14 -3.65
CA ILE A 266 -5.12 -18.58 -2.30
C ILE A 266 -6.17 -18.06 -1.34
N THR A 267 -6.28 -18.69 -0.18
CA THR A 267 -7.16 -18.24 0.90
C THR A 267 -6.32 -17.61 2.01
N ASP A 268 -6.78 -16.50 2.55
CA ASP A 268 -6.25 -15.93 3.80
C ASP A 268 -7.40 -15.33 4.60
N ARG A 269 -7.13 -14.82 5.81
CA ARG A 269 -8.17 -14.28 6.66
C ARG A 269 -7.76 -12.96 7.31
N ILE A 270 -8.77 -12.16 7.66
CA ILE A 270 -8.64 -10.96 8.50
C ILE A 270 -9.65 -11.14 9.64
N GLY A 271 -9.17 -11.32 10.86
CA GLY A 271 -10.03 -11.76 11.96
C GLY A 271 -10.68 -13.12 11.65
N ASP A 272 -11.99 -13.17 11.75
CA ASP A 272 -12.78 -14.38 11.50
C ASP A 272 -13.26 -14.52 10.04
N ILE A 273 -13.01 -13.53 9.19
CA ILE A 273 -13.44 -13.53 7.78
C ILE A 273 -12.34 -14.10 6.88
N SER A 274 -12.69 -15.11 6.10
CA SER A 274 -11.82 -15.73 5.09
C SER A 274 -12.03 -15.08 3.73
N TYR A 275 -10.95 -14.92 2.95
CA TYR A 275 -10.96 -14.31 1.63
C TYR A 275 -10.21 -15.17 0.63
N GLN A 276 -10.83 -15.42 -0.53
CA GLN A 276 -10.16 -15.94 -1.72
C GLN A 276 -9.50 -14.78 -2.46
N ILE A 277 -8.21 -14.94 -2.76
CA ILE A 277 -7.36 -13.88 -3.29
C ILE A 277 -6.74 -14.38 -4.59
N SER A 278 -7.17 -13.82 -5.72
CA SER A 278 -6.61 -14.12 -7.04
C SER A 278 -5.31 -13.32 -7.31
N PRO A 279 -4.54 -13.61 -8.37
CA PRO A 279 -3.39 -12.81 -8.75
C PRO A 279 -3.72 -11.33 -8.97
N LEU A 280 -4.91 -11.01 -9.49
CA LEU A 280 -5.35 -9.65 -9.81
C LEU A 280 -6.02 -8.93 -8.65
N SER A 281 -6.46 -9.65 -7.60
CA SER A 281 -7.16 -9.05 -6.46
C SER A 281 -6.29 -8.01 -5.75
N PHE A 282 -6.91 -6.89 -5.35
CA PHE A 282 -6.32 -6.06 -4.31
C PHE A 282 -6.60 -6.71 -2.96
N TYR A 283 -5.56 -6.88 -2.16
CA TYR A 283 -5.61 -7.37 -0.79
C TYR A 283 -4.48 -6.70 -0.01
N GLN A 284 -4.76 -6.24 1.18
CA GLN A 284 -3.81 -5.49 2.01
C GLN A 284 -2.56 -6.33 2.32
N VAL A 285 -1.38 -5.69 2.23
CA VAL A 285 -0.09 -6.41 2.27
C VAL A 285 0.39 -6.76 3.68
N ASN A 286 -0.26 -6.25 4.71
CA ASN A 286 0.06 -6.49 6.12
C ASN A 286 -1.19 -6.96 6.86
N PRO A 287 -1.50 -8.27 6.89
CA PRO A 287 -2.75 -8.81 7.45
C PRO A 287 -2.96 -8.47 8.93
N MET A 288 -1.89 -8.50 9.73
CA MET A 288 -1.97 -8.20 11.16
C MET A 288 -2.40 -6.74 11.41
N GLN A 289 -1.79 -5.79 10.69
CA GLN A 289 -2.17 -4.38 10.82
C GLN A 289 -3.51 -4.09 10.14
N THR A 290 -3.85 -4.80 9.06
CA THR A 290 -5.16 -4.69 8.41
C THR A 290 -6.29 -5.06 9.37
N GLN A 291 -6.10 -6.10 10.18
CA GLN A 291 -7.08 -6.45 11.20
C GLN A 291 -7.30 -5.31 12.21
N LYS A 292 -6.21 -4.65 12.66
CA LYS A 292 -6.30 -3.50 13.58
C LYS A 292 -6.95 -2.29 12.89
N LEU A 293 -6.60 -2.04 11.61
CA LEU A 293 -7.18 -0.96 10.79
C LEU A 293 -8.69 -1.14 10.64
N TYR A 294 -9.14 -2.34 10.27
CA TYR A 294 -10.56 -2.64 10.08
C TYR A 294 -11.34 -2.71 11.39
N ALA A 295 -10.72 -3.19 12.47
CA ALA A 295 -11.31 -3.12 13.80
C ALA A 295 -11.55 -1.66 14.23
N LYS A 296 -10.62 -0.74 13.91
CA LYS A 296 -10.79 0.69 14.16
C LYS A 296 -11.88 1.30 13.28
N ALA A 297 -11.96 0.93 12.02
CA ALA A 297 -13.05 1.37 11.14
C ALA A 297 -14.43 0.88 11.64
N LEU A 298 -14.52 -0.37 12.09
CA LEU A 298 -15.73 -0.94 12.68
C LEU A 298 -16.11 -0.24 14.00
N GLU A 299 -15.11 0.07 14.86
CA GLU A 299 -15.32 0.85 16.08
C GLU A 299 -15.91 2.24 15.77
N TYR A 300 -15.41 2.91 14.72
CA TYR A 300 -15.90 4.25 14.34
C TYR A 300 -17.22 4.22 13.61
N ALA A 301 -17.55 3.12 12.94
CA ALA A 301 -18.87 2.89 12.36
C ALA A 301 -19.95 2.72 13.43
N ASP A 302 -19.61 2.29 14.63
CA ASP A 302 -20.47 2.16 15.82
C ASP A 302 -21.79 1.42 15.51
N LEU A 303 -21.67 0.18 14.99
CA LEU A 303 -22.80 -0.60 14.49
C LEU A 303 -23.44 -1.44 15.60
N HIS A 304 -24.78 -1.39 15.68
CA HIS A 304 -25.62 -2.09 16.67
C HIS A 304 -26.58 -3.12 16.04
N GLY A 305 -26.42 -3.44 14.76
CA GLY A 305 -27.21 -4.46 14.05
C GLY A 305 -28.50 -3.94 13.42
N GLN A 306 -28.71 -2.63 13.40
CA GLN A 306 -29.87 -2.00 12.76
C GLN A 306 -29.48 -1.17 11.52
N GLU A 307 -28.20 -0.84 11.38
CA GLU A 307 -27.70 0.09 10.40
C GLU A 307 -27.55 -0.55 9.02
N THR A 308 -27.92 0.20 7.99
CA THR A 308 -27.53 -0.04 6.60
C THR A 308 -26.26 0.74 6.30
N VAL A 309 -25.25 0.04 5.82
CA VAL A 309 -23.93 0.60 5.54
C VAL A 309 -23.63 0.57 4.05
N TRP A 310 -23.06 1.65 3.51
CA TRP A 310 -22.42 1.66 2.21
C TRP A 310 -20.90 1.61 2.38
N ASP A 311 -20.25 0.67 1.70
CA ASP A 311 -18.80 0.57 1.57
C ASP A 311 -18.40 0.95 0.15
N LEU A 312 -17.81 2.12 -0.01
CA LEU A 312 -17.42 2.67 -1.30
C LEU A 312 -15.95 2.40 -1.57
N TYR A 313 -15.65 1.87 -2.75
CA TYR A 313 -14.35 1.30 -3.15
C TYR A 313 -14.04 -0.05 -2.48
N CYS A 314 -15.05 -0.94 -2.41
CA CYS A 314 -15.01 -2.15 -1.59
C CYS A 314 -14.00 -3.24 -2.06
N GLY A 315 -13.45 -3.16 -3.28
CA GLY A 315 -12.56 -4.17 -3.83
C GLY A 315 -13.19 -5.57 -3.81
N ILE A 316 -12.50 -6.55 -3.25
CA ILE A 316 -13.00 -7.93 -3.07
C ILE A 316 -13.88 -8.10 -1.81
N GLY A 317 -14.40 -6.98 -1.28
CA GLY A 317 -15.30 -6.95 -0.12
C GLY A 317 -14.59 -7.02 1.23
N THR A 318 -13.29 -6.64 1.33
CA THR A 318 -12.54 -6.82 2.57
C THR A 318 -13.12 -6.05 3.75
N ILE A 319 -13.44 -4.77 3.60
CA ILE A 319 -14.09 -3.98 4.65
C ILE A 319 -15.58 -4.33 4.73
N SER A 320 -16.26 -4.48 3.58
CA SER A 320 -17.70 -4.80 3.53
C SER A 320 -18.05 -6.02 4.38
N LEU A 321 -17.31 -7.13 4.22
CA LEU A 321 -17.59 -8.37 4.97
C LEU A 321 -17.23 -8.23 6.45
N PHE A 322 -16.22 -7.44 6.77
CA PHE A 322 -15.87 -7.15 8.15
C PHE A 322 -16.98 -6.35 8.86
N LEU A 323 -17.60 -5.37 8.17
CA LEU A 323 -18.75 -4.61 8.66
C LEU A 323 -20.03 -5.45 8.72
N ALA A 324 -20.23 -6.37 7.76
CA ALA A 324 -21.42 -7.21 7.68
C ALA A 324 -21.64 -8.11 8.91
N GLN A 325 -20.58 -8.39 9.68
CA GLN A 325 -20.69 -9.12 10.94
C GLN A 325 -21.55 -8.40 12.00
N LYS A 326 -21.69 -7.05 11.90
CA LYS A 326 -22.40 -6.23 12.87
C LYS A 326 -23.47 -5.32 12.25
N ALA A 327 -23.47 -5.12 10.95
CA ALA A 327 -24.47 -4.32 10.25
C ALA A 327 -25.74 -5.13 10.01
N LYS A 328 -26.88 -4.44 9.91
CA LYS A 328 -28.12 -5.02 9.36
C LYS A 328 -27.92 -5.42 7.91
N PHE A 329 -27.34 -4.54 7.11
CA PHE A 329 -27.11 -4.76 5.69
C PHE A 329 -25.93 -3.93 5.19
N VAL A 330 -25.07 -4.48 4.33
CA VAL A 330 -23.93 -3.78 3.73
C VAL A 330 -24.05 -3.76 2.21
N ARG A 331 -23.85 -2.59 1.59
CA ARG A 331 -23.77 -2.41 0.14
C ARG A 331 -22.37 -1.97 -0.25
N GLY A 332 -21.71 -2.79 -1.09
CA GLY A 332 -20.37 -2.52 -1.59
C GLY A 332 -20.39 -1.99 -3.04
N VAL A 333 -19.53 -1.04 -3.35
CA VAL A 333 -19.35 -0.50 -4.71
C VAL A 333 -17.88 -0.60 -5.14
N GLU A 334 -17.64 -1.16 -6.32
CA GLU A 334 -16.30 -1.27 -6.90
C GLU A 334 -16.39 -1.19 -8.44
N ILE A 335 -15.45 -0.49 -9.05
CA ILE A 335 -15.42 -0.31 -10.52
C ILE A 335 -15.00 -1.58 -11.26
N VAL A 336 -14.20 -2.45 -10.62
CA VAL A 336 -13.64 -3.66 -11.23
C VAL A 336 -14.63 -4.82 -11.08
N SER A 337 -15.27 -5.24 -12.16
CA SER A 337 -16.27 -6.31 -12.14
C SER A 337 -15.75 -7.62 -11.56
N ALA A 338 -14.51 -8.00 -11.88
CA ALA A 338 -13.90 -9.22 -11.33
C ALA A 338 -13.72 -9.14 -9.80
N ALA A 339 -13.47 -7.96 -9.25
CA ALA A 339 -13.39 -7.78 -7.80
C ALA A 339 -14.76 -7.94 -7.14
N ILE A 340 -15.84 -7.47 -7.79
CA ILE A 340 -17.22 -7.67 -7.31
C ILE A 340 -17.60 -9.16 -7.31
N GLU A 341 -17.25 -9.92 -8.35
CA GLU A 341 -17.50 -11.37 -8.35
C GLU A 341 -16.74 -12.04 -7.18
N ASN A 342 -15.48 -11.66 -6.96
CA ASN A 342 -14.74 -12.16 -5.80
C ASN A 342 -15.39 -11.73 -4.46
N ALA A 343 -15.94 -10.51 -4.36
CA ALA A 343 -16.64 -10.05 -3.15
C ALA A 343 -17.87 -10.90 -2.85
N LYS A 344 -18.67 -11.26 -3.88
CA LYS A 344 -19.83 -12.15 -3.75
C LYS A 344 -19.42 -13.56 -3.32
N GLU A 345 -18.37 -14.12 -3.93
CA GLU A 345 -17.84 -15.44 -3.55
C GLU A 345 -17.30 -15.42 -2.10
N ASN A 346 -16.62 -14.35 -1.71
CA ASN A 346 -16.12 -14.16 -0.34
C ASN A 346 -17.29 -14.02 0.65
N ALA A 347 -18.37 -13.32 0.32
CA ALA A 347 -19.57 -13.26 1.16
C ALA A 347 -20.17 -14.65 1.37
N LYS A 348 -20.33 -15.41 0.28
CA LYS A 348 -20.82 -16.79 0.31
C LYS A 348 -19.92 -17.73 1.10
N LEU A 349 -18.60 -17.61 0.94
CA LEU A 349 -17.60 -18.38 1.70
C LEU A 349 -17.77 -18.23 3.22
N ASN A 350 -18.16 -17.03 3.66
CA ASN A 350 -18.35 -16.70 5.08
C ASN A 350 -19.81 -16.80 5.56
N GLY A 351 -20.73 -17.24 4.71
CA GLY A 351 -22.16 -17.35 5.05
C GLY A 351 -22.84 -16.00 5.35
N LEU A 352 -22.34 -14.90 4.77
CA LEU A 352 -22.86 -13.55 4.95
C LEU A 352 -23.90 -13.25 3.86
N GLU A 353 -25.18 -13.33 4.21
CA GLU A 353 -26.32 -13.09 3.31
C GLU A 353 -26.81 -11.64 3.31
N ASN A 354 -26.33 -10.82 4.25
CA ASN A 354 -26.70 -9.42 4.43
C ASN A 354 -25.78 -8.47 3.64
N THR A 355 -25.39 -8.85 2.42
CA THR A 355 -24.51 -8.05 1.56
C THR A 355 -25.04 -7.96 0.14
N GLU A 356 -24.80 -6.82 -0.51
CA GLU A 356 -25.11 -6.58 -1.92
C GLU A 356 -23.95 -5.81 -2.56
N PHE A 357 -23.57 -6.17 -3.79
CA PHE A 357 -22.39 -5.58 -4.46
C PHE A 357 -22.74 -5.05 -5.85
N PHE A 358 -22.30 -3.81 -6.13
CA PHE A 358 -22.54 -3.08 -7.37
C PHE A 358 -21.23 -2.85 -8.14
N VAL A 359 -21.27 -3.15 -9.44
CA VAL A 359 -20.19 -2.80 -10.36
C VAL A 359 -20.40 -1.39 -10.89
N GLY A 360 -19.40 -0.54 -10.74
CA GLY A 360 -19.41 0.83 -11.27
C GLY A 360 -18.57 1.78 -10.43
N LYS A 361 -18.45 3.01 -10.91
CA LYS A 361 -17.78 4.05 -10.13
C LYS A 361 -18.68 4.50 -8.99
N ALA A 362 -18.08 4.72 -7.81
CA ALA A 362 -18.81 5.14 -6.62
C ALA A 362 -19.60 6.45 -6.87
N GLU A 363 -18.99 7.41 -7.58
CA GLU A 363 -19.59 8.68 -7.98
C GLU A 363 -20.74 8.57 -8.99
N GLU A 364 -20.95 7.40 -9.61
CA GLU A 364 -22.09 7.13 -10.52
C GLU A 364 -23.13 6.23 -9.85
N VAL A 365 -22.69 5.21 -9.10
CA VAL A 365 -23.58 4.23 -8.47
C VAL A 365 -24.32 4.83 -7.30
N LEU A 366 -23.63 5.49 -6.36
CA LEU A 366 -24.25 6.04 -5.16
C LEU A 366 -25.37 7.06 -5.48
N PRO A 367 -25.15 8.06 -6.36
CA PRO A 367 -26.21 8.99 -6.76
C PRO A 367 -27.40 8.29 -7.42
N ARG A 368 -27.14 7.27 -8.24
CA ARG A 368 -28.21 6.52 -8.92
C ARG A 368 -29.08 5.77 -7.93
N GLU A 369 -28.49 5.02 -7.01
CA GLU A 369 -29.22 4.24 -6.01
C GLU A 369 -29.96 5.14 -5.04
N TYR A 370 -29.34 6.25 -4.61
CA TYR A 370 -29.99 7.21 -3.72
C TYR A 370 -31.14 7.96 -4.40
N LYS A 371 -30.87 8.65 -5.54
CA LYS A 371 -31.83 9.58 -6.16
C LYS A 371 -32.95 8.87 -6.93
N LYS A 372 -32.67 7.68 -7.54
CA LYS A 372 -33.67 6.96 -8.34
C LYS A 372 -34.35 5.83 -7.59
N ASN A 373 -33.60 5.10 -6.77
CA ASN A 373 -34.07 3.90 -6.10
C ASN A 373 -34.41 4.14 -4.64
N GLY A 374 -34.15 5.34 -4.10
CA GLY A 374 -34.47 5.71 -2.71
C GLY A 374 -33.65 4.90 -1.68
N VAL A 375 -32.50 4.37 -2.09
CA VAL A 375 -31.66 3.57 -1.19
C VAL A 375 -30.85 4.49 -0.29
N TYR A 376 -31.00 4.32 1.00
CA TYR A 376 -30.43 5.16 2.04
C TYR A 376 -29.28 4.46 2.78
N ALA A 377 -28.46 5.20 3.52
CA ALA A 377 -27.45 4.69 4.42
C ALA A 377 -27.50 5.40 5.78
N ASP A 378 -27.37 4.62 6.84
CA ASP A 378 -27.12 5.15 8.19
C ASP A 378 -25.64 5.50 8.37
N VAL A 379 -24.77 4.67 7.78
CA VAL A 379 -23.31 4.84 7.82
C VAL A 379 -22.73 4.68 6.42
N ILE A 380 -21.79 5.54 6.05
CA ILE A 380 -20.96 5.38 4.85
C ILE A 380 -19.52 5.15 5.26
N VAL A 381 -18.90 4.10 4.72
CA VAL A 381 -17.47 3.81 4.84
C VAL A 381 -16.81 4.01 3.49
N VAL A 382 -15.69 4.70 3.46
CA VAL A 382 -14.91 4.92 2.23
C VAL A 382 -13.44 4.57 2.44
N ASP A 383 -12.84 3.87 1.45
CA ASP A 383 -11.39 3.61 1.35
C ASP A 383 -10.91 3.95 -0.07
N PRO A 384 -10.89 5.25 -0.43
CA PRO A 384 -10.60 5.67 -1.79
C PRO A 384 -9.13 5.52 -2.15
N PRO A 385 -8.79 5.51 -3.46
CA PRO A 385 -7.41 5.57 -3.93
C PRO A 385 -6.73 6.88 -3.47
N ARG A 386 -5.41 6.99 -3.64
CA ARG A 386 -4.59 8.14 -3.21
C ARG A 386 -5.09 9.52 -3.63
N LYS A 387 -5.88 9.62 -4.70
CA LYS A 387 -6.48 10.89 -5.15
C LYS A 387 -7.62 11.40 -4.25
N GLY A 388 -8.11 10.58 -3.31
CA GLY A 388 -9.29 10.84 -2.48
C GLY A 388 -10.60 10.59 -3.23
N CYS A 389 -11.70 11.04 -2.66
CA CYS A 389 -13.03 10.94 -3.25
C CYS A 389 -13.22 11.97 -4.38
N ASP A 390 -14.08 11.61 -5.35
CA ASP A 390 -14.57 12.54 -6.36
C ASP A 390 -15.55 13.55 -5.73
N GLU A 391 -15.61 14.77 -6.26
CA GLU A 391 -16.47 15.83 -5.73
C GLU A 391 -17.95 15.44 -5.79
N THR A 392 -18.41 14.83 -6.88
CA THR A 392 -19.78 14.34 -7.04
C THR A 392 -20.14 13.31 -5.99
N LEU A 393 -19.17 12.46 -5.60
CA LEU A 393 -19.37 11.49 -4.54
C LEU A 393 -19.52 12.18 -3.19
N LEU A 394 -18.66 13.14 -2.86
CA LEU A 394 -18.74 13.91 -1.62
C LEU A 394 -20.05 14.68 -1.52
N GLU A 395 -20.52 15.31 -2.62
CA GLU A 395 -21.82 15.97 -2.71
C GLU A 395 -22.97 15.00 -2.40
N THR A 396 -22.94 13.80 -3.01
CA THR A 396 -23.98 12.80 -2.78
C THR A 396 -23.97 12.27 -1.35
N MET A 397 -22.80 12.10 -0.74
CA MET A 397 -22.71 11.71 0.67
C MET A 397 -23.34 12.77 1.58
N VAL A 398 -23.11 14.07 1.31
CA VAL A 398 -23.73 15.18 2.05
C VAL A 398 -25.25 15.22 1.82
N GLU A 399 -25.72 15.06 0.57
CA GLU A 399 -27.14 15.02 0.24
C GLU A 399 -27.87 13.84 0.89
N MET A 400 -27.25 12.66 0.91
CA MET A 400 -27.78 11.46 1.56
C MET A 400 -27.86 11.64 3.09
N ASN A 401 -26.97 12.46 3.63
CA ASN A 401 -26.96 12.88 5.03
C ASN A 401 -26.90 11.70 6.04
N PRO A 402 -26.00 10.71 5.88
CA PRO A 402 -25.86 9.62 6.83
C PRO A 402 -25.51 10.14 8.23
N GLU A 403 -25.84 9.36 9.24
CA GLU A 403 -25.52 9.72 10.62
C GLU A 403 -24.01 9.77 10.87
N ARG A 404 -23.29 8.81 10.29
CA ARG A 404 -21.82 8.66 10.43
C ARG A 404 -21.16 8.42 9.09
N ILE A 405 -19.91 8.94 8.97
CA ILE A 405 -19.01 8.63 7.86
C ILE A 405 -17.69 8.15 8.45
N VAL A 406 -17.23 6.99 8.02
CA VAL A 406 -15.90 6.47 8.34
C VAL A 406 -15.02 6.58 7.10
N TYR A 407 -13.92 7.30 7.22
CA TYR A 407 -12.98 7.50 6.13
C TYR A 407 -11.65 6.79 6.44
N VAL A 408 -11.30 5.77 5.66
CA VAL A 408 -9.98 5.13 5.66
C VAL A 408 -9.14 5.74 4.55
N SER A 409 -7.89 6.10 4.80
CA SER A 409 -7.06 6.77 3.79
C SER A 409 -5.59 6.44 3.90
N CYS A 410 -4.98 6.11 2.77
CA CYS A 410 -3.53 5.96 2.62
C CYS A 410 -2.79 7.28 2.28
N ASP A 411 -3.51 8.39 2.08
CA ASP A 411 -2.95 9.71 1.79
C ASP A 411 -3.61 10.80 2.65
N SER A 412 -2.90 11.25 3.67
CA SER A 412 -3.41 12.23 4.62
C SER A 412 -3.61 13.64 4.05
N ALA A 413 -3.01 13.97 2.88
CA ALA A 413 -3.20 15.26 2.25
C ALA A 413 -4.55 15.34 1.52
N THR A 414 -4.90 14.32 0.74
CA THR A 414 -6.23 14.22 0.09
C THR A 414 -7.33 13.98 1.13
N LEU A 415 -7.05 13.20 2.17
CA LEU A 415 -7.93 13.05 3.32
C LEU A 415 -8.29 14.43 3.92
N ALA A 416 -7.29 15.25 4.23
CA ALA A 416 -7.53 16.58 4.83
C ALA A 416 -8.40 17.47 3.96
N ARG A 417 -8.25 17.42 2.62
CA ARG A 417 -9.09 18.12 1.65
C ARG A 417 -10.55 17.65 1.72
N ASP A 418 -10.76 16.35 1.70
CA ASP A 418 -12.10 15.76 1.67
C ASP A 418 -12.83 15.95 3.01
N LEU A 419 -12.11 15.83 4.12
CA LEU A 419 -12.66 16.12 5.47
C LEU A 419 -13.09 17.58 5.60
N LYS A 420 -12.30 18.52 5.08
CA LYS A 420 -12.69 19.94 5.06
C LYS A 420 -14.01 20.13 4.33
N TYR A 421 -14.18 19.53 3.16
CA TYR A 421 -15.41 19.59 2.37
C TYR A 421 -16.62 19.10 3.16
N LEU A 422 -16.49 17.93 3.82
CA LEU A 422 -17.57 17.32 4.60
C LEU A 422 -17.90 18.14 5.86
N CYS A 423 -16.88 18.63 6.57
CA CYS A 423 -17.05 19.37 7.82
C CYS A 423 -17.66 20.78 7.60
N GLU A 424 -17.41 21.40 6.43
CA GLU A 424 -18.06 22.64 6.03
C GLU A 424 -19.53 22.45 5.66
N ARG A 425 -19.99 21.18 5.48
CA ARG A 425 -21.35 20.81 5.01
C ARG A 425 -22.12 19.91 5.96
N GLY A 426 -21.98 20.13 7.26
CA GLY A 426 -22.86 19.49 8.26
C GLY A 426 -22.24 18.34 9.04
N TYR A 427 -20.97 18.01 8.82
CA TYR A 427 -20.26 17.02 9.62
C TYR A 427 -19.27 17.64 10.57
N GLU A 428 -18.91 16.91 11.61
CA GLU A 428 -17.80 17.27 12.51
C GLU A 428 -16.84 16.09 12.64
N LEU A 429 -15.57 16.46 12.80
CA LEU A 429 -14.48 15.52 13.00
C LEU A 429 -14.49 15.04 14.46
N ARG A 430 -14.79 13.76 14.69
CA ARG A 430 -14.92 13.19 16.04
C ARG A 430 -13.72 12.37 16.48
N LYS A 431 -13.09 11.66 15.55
CA LYS A 431 -11.99 10.75 15.85
C LYS A 431 -11.01 10.69 14.69
N VAL A 432 -9.73 10.66 14.97
CA VAL A 432 -8.65 10.47 13.99
C VAL A 432 -7.63 9.50 14.56
N CYS A 433 -7.44 8.35 13.94
CA CYS A 433 -6.47 7.37 14.34
C CYS A 433 -5.50 7.05 13.20
N PRO A 434 -4.24 7.47 13.27
CA PRO A 434 -3.21 6.98 12.36
C PRO A 434 -2.90 5.51 12.63
N VAL A 435 -2.58 4.74 11.59
CA VAL A 435 -2.20 3.32 11.67
C VAL A 435 -0.94 3.09 10.86
N ASP A 436 0.08 2.53 11.49
CA ASP A 436 1.29 2.13 10.78
C ASP A 436 1.09 0.79 10.07
N GLN A 437 0.51 0.85 8.86
CA GLN A 437 0.32 -0.31 7.98
C GLN A 437 1.62 -0.75 7.31
N PHE A 438 2.57 0.17 7.13
CA PHE A 438 3.77 0.00 6.31
C PHE A 438 5.03 0.43 7.06
N GLY A 439 5.43 -0.33 8.07
CA GLY A 439 6.68 -0.09 8.81
C GLY A 439 7.89 0.09 7.91
N MET A 440 8.86 0.87 8.34
CA MET A 440 10.07 1.24 7.61
C MET A 440 9.86 2.13 6.38
N THR A 441 8.61 2.54 6.11
CA THR A 441 8.27 3.45 5.00
C THR A 441 7.62 4.72 5.52
N VAL A 442 7.54 5.75 4.69
CA VAL A 442 6.87 7.05 5.01
C VAL A 442 5.35 6.99 4.93
N HIS A 443 4.78 5.86 4.55
CA HIS A 443 3.35 5.69 4.37
C HIS A 443 2.66 5.46 5.72
N VAL A 444 1.48 6.04 5.87
CA VAL A 444 0.61 5.89 7.03
C VAL A 444 -0.83 5.81 6.56
N GLU A 445 -1.57 4.85 7.10
CA GLU A 445 -3.02 4.80 6.98
C GLU A 445 -3.65 5.66 8.07
N THR A 446 -4.83 6.18 7.81
CA THR A 446 -5.56 6.98 8.80
C THR A 446 -7.03 6.60 8.76
N VAL A 447 -7.59 6.26 9.91
CA VAL A 447 -9.04 6.06 10.07
C VAL A 447 -9.63 7.29 10.72
N VAL A 448 -10.70 7.82 10.14
CA VAL A 448 -11.39 9.01 10.64
C VAL A 448 -12.87 8.72 10.82
N GLY A 449 -13.41 9.12 11.95
CA GLY A 449 -14.85 9.12 12.24
C GLY A 449 -15.41 10.53 12.18
N LEU A 450 -16.41 10.70 11.34
CA LEU A 450 -17.21 11.92 11.22
C LEU A 450 -18.64 11.64 11.70
N GLN A 451 -19.20 12.60 12.44
CA GLN A 451 -20.59 12.58 12.92
C GLN A 451 -21.35 13.76 12.32
N ARG A 452 -22.62 13.54 11.96
CA ARG A 452 -23.51 14.63 11.58
C ARG A 452 -23.75 15.57 12.77
N LYS A 453 -23.72 16.90 12.55
CA LYS A 453 -23.78 17.91 13.63
C LYS A 453 -25.08 17.93 14.44
N ASP A 454 -26.16 17.44 13.88
CA ASP A 454 -27.52 17.52 14.48
C ASP A 454 -27.98 16.21 15.13
N THR A 455 -27.05 15.30 15.45
CA THR A 455 -27.31 14.01 16.11
C THR A 455 -26.66 13.90 17.47
#